data_88f65584a4022beb3f1366f1e0b2b814
#
_entry.id   88f65584a4022beb3f1366f1e0b2b814
#
_cell.length_a   1.000
_cell.length_b   1.000
_cell.length_c   1.000
_cell.angle_alpha   90.00
_cell.angle_beta   90.00
_cell.angle_gamma   90.00
#
_symmetry.space_group_name_H-M   'P 1'
#
loop_
_entity.id
_entity.type
_entity.pdbx_description
1 polymer ?
#
loop_
_entity_poly.entity_id
_entity_poly.type
_entity_poly.pdbx_seq_one_letter_code
_entity_poly.pdbx_strand_id
1 'polypeptide(L)'
;MPHIATMNTELKSRWNELVDAREEFFVELNKFSDNQFHSQPTDGWSAAQVVEHVLGAETGTLGYMKKKSSSGWDVLDKTSEENIERSKAVNARLASPEKYAAPSILNEPTNQYSKSQMILQWNLLRTDMEKFLNEIDETHYDKLVFRQPVAGMLNVLQTVEFMHHHLRHHIPQLRRIASNIS
;
A
#
# COMPACT_ATOMS: atom_id res chain seq x y z
N MET A 1 27.34 -5.90 20.32
CA MET A 1 26.65 -4.81 19.61
C MET A 1 25.31 -5.35 19.16
N PRO A 2 24.19 -4.66 19.35
CA PRO A 2 22.92 -5.12 18.81
C PRO A 2 23.07 -5.20 17.28
N HIS A 3 22.74 -6.34 16.73
CA HIS A 3 22.62 -6.55 15.29
C HIS A 3 21.50 -5.60 14.83
N ILE A 4 21.85 -4.51 14.13
CA ILE A 4 20.83 -3.71 13.46
C ILE A 4 20.38 -4.59 12.30
N ALA A 5 19.24 -5.26 12.48
CA ALA A 5 18.63 -6.01 11.40
C ALA A 5 18.36 -5.02 10.25
N THR A 6 18.71 -5.40 9.06
CA THR A 6 18.44 -4.64 7.84
C THR A 6 17.71 -5.56 6.88
N MET A 7 16.83 -5.03 6.07
CA MET A 7 16.18 -5.81 5.02
C MET A 7 17.23 -6.58 4.22
N ASN A 8 17.01 -7.87 3.99
CA ASN A 8 17.83 -8.62 3.05
C ASN A 8 17.59 -8.14 1.61
N THR A 9 18.34 -8.65 0.66
CA THR A 9 18.28 -8.24 -0.75
C THR A 9 16.88 -8.37 -1.33
N GLU A 10 16.14 -9.43 -1.01
CA GLU A 10 14.82 -9.69 -1.56
C GLU A 10 13.76 -8.69 -1.04
N LEU A 11 13.68 -8.50 0.29
CA LEU A 11 12.76 -7.54 0.88
C LEU A 11 13.13 -6.09 0.47
N LYS A 12 14.43 -5.77 0.40
CA LYS A 12 14.90 -4.45 -0.03
C LYS A 12 14.53 -4.16 -1.49
N SER A 13 14.59 -5.15 -2.37
CA SER A 13 14.14 -5.00 -3.77
C SER A 13 12.66 -4.63 -3.82
N ARG A 14 11.78 -5.38 -3.13
CA ARG A 14 10.33 -5.09 -3.09
C ARG A 14 10.02 -3.74 -2.43
N TRP A 15 10.76 -3.39 -1.39
CA TRP A 15 10.64 -2.07 -0.76
C TRP A 15 10.99 -0.94 -1.73
N ASN A 16 12.08 -1.08 -2.47
CA ASN A 16 12.49 -0.08 -3.47
C ASN A 16 11.44 0.08 -4.58
N GLU A 17 10.88 -1.03 -5.09
CA GLU A 17 9.78 -0.99 -6.08
C GLU A 17 8.56 -0.23 -5.53
N LEU A 18 8.23 -0.43 -4.25
CA LEU A 18 7.15 0.30 -3.57
C LEU A 18 7.48 1.78 -3.39
N VAL A 19 8.75 2.13 -3.12
CA VAL A 19 9.22 3.53 -3.05
C VAL A 19 9.12 4.19 -4.42
N ASP A 20 9.61 3.54 -5.47
CA ASP A 20 9.58 4.05 -6.85
C ASP A 20 8.14 4.27 -7.34
N ALA A 21 7.23 3.34 -7.03
CA ALA A 21 5.81 3.50 -7.34
C ALA A 21 5.19 4.72 -6.65
N ARG A 22 5.61 5.04 -5.41
CA ARG A 22 5.15 6.25 -4.72
C ARG A 22 5.68 7.52 -5.37
N GLU A 23 6.93 7.53 -5.79
CA GLU A 23 7.49 8.69 -6.50
C GLU A 23 6.74 8.92 -7.82
N GLU A 24 6.44 7.86 -8.59
CA GLU A 24 5.60 7.97 -9.80
C GLU A 24 4.20 8.51 -9.47
N PHE A 25 3.59 8.02 -8.39
CA PHE A 25 2.30 8.51 -7.92
C PHE A 25 2.35 10.00 -7.56
N PHE A 26 3.40 10.46 -6.90
CA PHE A 26 3.59 11.88 -6.54
C PHE A 26 3.83 12.76 -7.77
N VAL A 27 4.50 12.26 -8.80
CA VAL A 27 4.61 12.98 -10.08
C VAL A 27 3.22 13.27 -10.66
N GLU A 28 2.32 12.29 -10.66
CA GLU A 28 0.93 12.49 -11.11
C GLU A 28 0.15 13.42 -10.17
N LEU A 29 0.31 13.25 -8.86
CA LEU A 29 -0.35 14.06 -7.85
C LEU A 29 0.03 15.55 -7.92
N ASN A 30 1.27 15.85 -8.26
CA ASN A 30 1.77 17.22 -8.36
C ASN A 30 1.20 18.00 -9.56
N LYS A 31 0.52 17.32 -10.49
CA LYS A 31 -0.19 17.98 -11.59
C LYS A 31 -1.47 18.71 -11.15
N PHE A 32 -1.98 18.39 -9.97
CA PHE A 32 -3.19 19.00 -9.41
C PHE A 32 -2.85 20.27 -8.60
N SER A 33 -3.49 21.40 -8.91
CA SER A 33 -3.56 22.53 -7.97
C SER A 33 -4.36 22.14 -6.72
N ASP A 34 -4.31 22.93 -5.66
CA ASP A 34 -5.06 22.62 -4.43
C ASP A 34 -6.59 22.55 -4.68
N ASN A 35 -7.12 23.42 -5.54
CA ASN A 35 -8.54 23.37 -5.91
C ASN A 35 -8.88 22.13 -6.73
N GLN A 36 -8.04 21.79 -7.72
CA GLN A 36 -8.25 20.60 -8.54
C GLN A 36 -8.11 19.30 -7.76
N PHE A 37 -7.28 19.29 -6.72
CA PHE A 37 -7.07 18.13 -5.85
C PHE A 37 -8.37 17.63 -5.21
N HIS A 38 -9.24 18.55 -4.82
CA HIS A 38 -10.55 18.26 -4.21
C HIS A 38 -11.71 18.20 -5.22
N SER A 39 -11.48 18.59 -6.48
CA SER A 39 -12.50 18.60 -7.50
C SER A 39 -12.97 17.18 -7.80
N GLN A 40 -14.28 16.97 -7.64
CA GLN A 40 -14.88 15.67 -7.90
C GLN A 40 -15.31 15.59 -9.36
N PRO A 41 -14.84 14.59 -10.12
CA PRO A 41 -15.35 14.36 -11.46
C PRO A 41 -16.81 13.92 -11.40
N THR A 42 -17.52 13.98 -12.54
CA THR A 42 -18.92 13.57 -12.64
C THR A 42 -19.16 12.15 -12.12
N ASP A 43 -18.18 11.27 -12.39
CA ASP A 43 -18.22 9.88 -11.93
C ASP A 43 -16.90 9.51 -11.22
N GLY A 44 -16.99 9.14 -9.96
CA GLY A 44 -15.89 8.58 -9.18
C GLY A 44 -15.28 9.54 -8.18
N TRP A 45 -14.10 9.22 -7.74
CA TRP A 45 -13.36 9.92 -6.69
C TRP A 45 -12.58 11.12 -7.21
N SER A 46 -12.41 12.14 -6.35
CA SER A 46 -11.41 13.19 -6.51
C SER A 46 -9.99 12.63 -6.33
N ALA A 47 -8.97 13.41 -6.71
CA ALA A 47 -7.58 13.04 -6.42
C ALA A 47 -7.33 12.91 -4.91
N ALA A 48 -7.93 13.79 -4.10
CA ALA A 48 -7.83 13.71 -2.64
C ALA A 48 -8.39 12.40 -2.09
N GLN A 49 -9.54 11.95 -2.59
CA GLN A 49 -10.14 10.68 -2.17
C GLN A 49 -9.30 9.47 -2.57
N VAL A 50 -8.65 9.50 -3.73
CA VAL A 50 -7.71 8.44 -4.13
C VAL A 50 -6.51 8.38 -3.18
N VAL A 51 -5.90 9.53 -2.86
CA VAL A 51 -4.78 9.59 -1.89
C VAL A 51 -5.21 9.11 -0.52
N GLU A 52 -6.36 9.57 -0.02
CA GLU A 52 -6.90 9.16 1.28
C GLU A 52 -7.11 7.65 1.36
N HIS A 53 -7.66 7.05 0.28
CA HIS A 53 -7.85 5.61 0.18
C HIS A 53 -6.51 4.85 0.24
N VAL A 54 -5.54 5.23 -0.57
CA VAL A 54 -4.25 4.53 -0.63
C VAL A 54 -3.49 4.68 0.69
N LEU A 55 -3.43 5.88 1.24
CA LEU A 55 -2.80 6.15 2.54
C LEU A 55 -3.47 5.37 3.67
N GLY A 56 -4.81 5.33 3.68
CA GLY A 56 -5.59 4.55 4.64
C GLY A 56 -5.32 3.04 4.54
N ALA A 57 -5.24 2.51 3.32
CA ALA A 57 -4.93 1.10 3.08
C ALA A 57 -3.52 0.74 3.58
N GLU A 58 -2.49 1.56 3.28
CA GLU A 58 -1.13 1.33 3.76
C GLU A 58 -1.01 1.46 5.29
N THR A 59 -1.69 2.46 5.88
CA THR A 59 -1.74 2.65 7.34
C THR A 59 -2.36 1.43 8.02
N GLY A 60 -3.48 0.95 7.50
CA GLY A 60 -4.16 -0.24 8.00
C GLY A 60 -3.29 -1.50 7.87
N THR A 61 -2.59 -1.64 6.74
CA THR A 61 -1.67 -2.76 6.49
C THR A 61 -0.54 -2.78 7.51
N LEU A 62 0.18 -1.66 7.71
CA LEU A 62 1.26 -1.59 8.69
C LEU A 62 0.75 -1.84 10.12
N GLY A 63 -0.39 -1.24 10.48
CA GLY A 63 -1.01 -1.44 11.79
C GLY A 63 -1.37 -2.91 12.04
N TYR A 64 -1.92 -3.60 11.02
CA TYR A 64 -2.24 -5.01 11.11
C TYR A 64 -0.98 -5.87 11.27
N MET A 65 0.07 -5.62 10.46
CA MET A 65 1.35 -6.34 10.55
C MET A 65 1.96 -6.22 11.96
N LYS A 66 2.05 -5.00 12.48
CA LYS A 66 2.56 -4.72 13.84
C LYS A 66 1.75 -5.44 14.91
N LYS A 67 0.42 -5.35 14.84
CA LYS A 67 -0.48 -6.05 15.78
C LYS A 67 -0.32 -7.56 15.70
N LYS A 68 -0.23 -8.11 14.49
CA LYS A 68 -0.14 -9.56 14.29
C LYS A 68 1.20 -10.10 14.79
N SER A 69 2.30 -9.43 14.50
CA SER A 69 3.66 -9.82 14.92
C SER A 69 3.92 -9.61 16.42
N SER A 70 3.17 -8.73 17.08
CA SER A 70 3.34 -8.49 18.53
C SER A 70 3.06 -9.71 19.42
N SER A 71 2.36 -10.73 18.88
CA SER A 71 2.15 -12.02 19.55
C SER A 71 3.35 -12.96 19.46
N GLY A 72 4.42 -12.54 18.79
CA GLY A 72 5.62 -13.33 18.47
C GLY A 72 5.56 -13.92 17.06
N TRP A 73 6.69 -13.88 16.36
CA TRP A 73 6.79 -14.39 14.98
C TRP A 73 6.68 -15.92 14.90
N ASP A 74 7.15 -16.63 15.94
CA ASP A 74 7.17 -18.10 15.96
C ASP A 74 5.77 -18.73 15.98
N VAL A 75 4.78 -18.02 16.54
CA VAL A 75 3.38 -18.50 16.58
C VAL A 75 2.62 -18.25 15.29
N LEU A 76 3.20 -17.54 14.33
CA LEU A 76 2.56 -17.27 13.05
C LEU A 76 2.74 -18.44 12.09
N ASP A 77 1.68 -18.73 11.34
CA ASP A 77 1.71 -19.75 10.29
C ASP A 77 2.71 -19.36 9.19
N LYS A 78 3.25 -20.38 8.52
CA LYS A 78 4.07 -20.21 7.33
C LYS A 78 3.21 -20.13 6.07
N THR A 79 3.77 -19.50 5.04
CA THR A 79 3.18 -19.42 3.71
C THR A 79 3.00 -20.81 3.10
N SER A 80 1.81 -21.09 2.57
CA SER A 80 1.51 -22.27 1.77
C SER A 80 1.52 -21.95 0.27
N GLU A 81 1.49 -22.98 -0.58
CA GLU A 81 1.32 -22.81 -2.03
C GLU A 81 0.03 -22.07 -2.36
N GLU A 82 -1.06 -22.34 -1.63
CA GLU A 82 -2.33 -21.64 -1.81
C GLU A 82 -2.20 -20.13 -1.53
N ASN A 83 -1.48 -19.72 -0.48
CA ASN A 83 -1.22 -18.31 -0.21
C ASN A 83 -0.43 -17.65 -1.35
N ILE A 84 0.55 -18.37 -1.93
CA ILE A 84 1.35 -17.88 -3.06
C ILE A 84 0.45 -17.65 -4.28
N GLU A 85 -0.36 -18.62 -4.66
CA GLU A 85 -1.24 -18.51 -5.83
C GLU A 85 -2.31 -17.43 -5.66
N ARG A 86 -2.90 -17.29 -4.47
CA ARG A 86 -3.86 -16.22 -4.18
C ARG A 86 -3.22 -14.83 -4.21
N SER A 87 -1.99 -14.70 -3.72
CA SER A 87 -1.23 -13.45 -3.80
C SER A 87 -0.94 -13.05 -5.25
N LYS A 88 -0.47 -13.98 -6.08
CA LYS A 88 -0.26 -13.76 -7.51
C LYS A 88 -1.54 -13.35 -8.21
N ALA A 89 -2.66 -14.01 -7.91
CA ALA A 89 -3.95 -13.71 -8.52
C ALA A 89 -4.44 -12.29 -8.19
N VAL A 90 -4.30 -11.83 -6.94
CA VAL A 90 -4.69 -10.48 -6.56
C VAL A 90 -3.77 -9.43 -7.19
N ASN A 91 -2.47 -9.68 -7.27
CA ASN A 91 -1.52 -8.78 -7.91
C ASN A 91 -1.79 -8.66 -9.42
N ALA A 92 -2.05 -9.78 -10.10
CA ALA A 92 -2.44 -9.79 -11.52
C ALA A 92 -3.75 -9.01 -11.75
N ARG A 93 -4.72 -9.16 -10.85
CA ARG A 93 -5.98 -8.40 -10.89
C ARG A 93 -5.74 -6.89 -10.74
N LEU A 94 -4.89 -6.46 -9.81
CA LEU A 94 -4.54 -5.06 -9.62
C LEU A 94 -3.78 -4.47 -10.82
N ALA A 95 -3.03 -5.27 -11.54
CA ALA A 95 -2.36 -4.86 -12.78
C ALA A 95 -3.31 -4.78 -13.99
N SER A 96 -4.52 -5.34 -13.90
CA SER A 96 -5.54 -5.27 -14.94
C SER A 96 -6.14 -3.87 -15.04
N PRO A 97 -6.54 -3.40 -16.24
CA PRO A 97 -7.24 -2.13 -16.42
C PRO A 97 -8.69 -2.14 -15.90
N GLU A 98 -9.18 -3.28 -15.45
CA GLU A 98 -10.56 -3.42 -14.94
C GLU A 98 -10.77 -2.61 -13.65
N LYS A 99 -11.97 -2.02 -13.55
CA LYS A 99 -12.37 -1.30 -12.34
C LYS A 99 -12.92 -2.29 -11.31
N TYR A 100 -12.42 -2.20 -10.10
CA TYR A 100 -12.92 -2.99 -8.97
C TYR A 100 -13.47 -2.06 -7.88
N ALA A 101 -14.56 -2.46 -7.27
CA ALA A 101 -15.05 -1.77 -6.07
C ALA A 101 -14.05 -1.98 -4.91
N ALA A 102 -13.75 -0.91 -4.19
CA ALA A 102 -12.96 -1.01 -2.97
C ALA A 102 -13.66 -1.93 -1.96
N PRO A 103 -12.92 -2.78 -1.22
CA PRO A 103 -13.52 -3.57 -0.15
C PRO A 103 -14.20 -2.67 0.88
N SER A 104 -15.40 -3.05 1.33
CA SER A 104 -16.21 -2.29 2.30
C SER A 104 -15.56 -2.14 3.69
N ILE A 105 -14.46 -2.82 3.93
CA ILE A 105 -13.68 -2.72 5.19
C ILE A 105 -12.93 -1.38 5.33
N LEU A 106 -12.71 -0.67 4.23
CA LEU A 106 -12.10 0.66 4.26
C LEU A 106 -13.21 1.71 4.40
N ASN A 107 -12.97 2.70 5.25
CA ASN A 107 -13.86 3.87 5.33
C ASN A 107 -13.90 4.57 3.97
N GLU A 108 -15.06 5.09 3.61
CA GLU A 108 -15.18 5.93 2.43
C GLU A 108 -14.32 7.19 2.60
N PRO A 109 -13.53 7.58 1.59
CA PRO A 109 -12.70 8.78 1.66
C PRO A 109 -13.55 10.04 1.81
N THR A 110 -13.10 10.94 2.71
CA THR A 110 -13.89 12.12 3.12
C THR A 110 -13.68 13.35 2.24
N ASN A 111 -12.60 13.41 1.47
CA ASN A 111 -12.20 14.56 0.65
C ASN A 111 -11.89 15.83 1.47
N GLN A 112 -11.49 15.71 2.74
CA GLN A 112 -11.33 16.85 3.67
C GLN A 112 -9.90 17.26 3.94
N TYR A 113 -8.92 16.36 3.75
CA TYR A 113 -7.54 16.63 4.08
C TYR A 113 -6.80 17.33 2.94
N SER A 114 -6.00 18.36 3.27
CA SER A 114 -5.19 19.03 2.26
C SER A 114 -4.11 18.11 1.67
N LYS A 115 -3.69 18.40 0.45
CA LYS A 115 -2.61 17.66 -0.23
C LYS A 115 -1.34 17.61 0.61
N SER A 116 -0.95 18.73 1.22
CA SER A 116 0.25 18.83 2.06
C SER A 116 0.14 17.98 3.34
N GLN A 117 -1.03 17.96 3.97
CA GLN A 117 -1.26 17.11 5.15
C GLN A 117 -1.14 15.63 4.80
N MET A 118 -1.74 15.18 3.70
CA MET A 118 -1.66 13.78 3.29
C MET A 118 -0.23 13.37 2.89
N ILE A 119 0.51 14.22 2.18
CA ILE A 119 1.91 13.96 1.84
C ILE A 119 2.77 13.82 3.12
N LEU A 120 2.57 14.71 4.10
CA LEU A 120 3.29 14.64 5.37
C LEU A 120 2.98 13.32 6.11
N GLN A 121 1.70 12.97 6.23
CA GLN A 121 1.28 11.72 6.87
C GLN A 121 1.87 10.49 6.16
N TRP A 122 1.90 10.51 4.83
CA TRP A 122 2.46 9.40 4.05
C TRP A 122 3.98 9.27 4.23
N ASN A 123 4.70 10.40 4.30
CA ASN A 123 6.13 10.37 4.60
C ASN A 123 6.42 9.78 5.98
N LEU A 124 5.65 10.16 7.00
CA LEU A 124 5.77 9.59 8.35
C LEU A 124 5.45 8.09 8.36
N LEU A 125 4.38 7.69 7.68
CA LEU A 125 4.01 6.28 7.54
C LEU A 125 5.14 5.46 6.90
N ARG A 126 5.75 5.97 5.83
CA ARG A 126 6.82 5.26 5.12
C ARG A 126 8.09 5.15 5.95
N THR A 127 8.43 6.17 6.73
CA THR A 127 9.54 6.10 7.69
C THR A 127 9.29 5.01 8.75
N ASP A 128 8.07 4.95 9.29
CA ASP A 128 7.68 3.96 10.29
C ASP A 128 7.62 2.53 9.70
N MET A 129 7.16 2.40 8.47
CA MET A 129 7.14 1.13 7.74
C MET A 129 8.55 0.62 7.43
N GLU A 130 9.44 1.48 6.93
CA GLU A 130 10.84 1.12 6.68
C GLU A 130 11.54 0.67 7.95
N LYS A 131 11.33 1.38 9.05
CA LYS A 131 11.85 1.00 10.37
C LYS A 131 11.34 -0.39 10.77
N PHE A 132 10.04 -0.61 10.69
CA PHE A 132 9.43 -1.90 11.04
C PHE A 132 9.97 -3.05 10.18
N LEU A 133 10.07 -2.86 8.86
CA LEU A 133 10.59 -3.87 7.95
C LEU A 133 12.07 -4.20 8.20
N ASN A 134 12.88 -3.20 8.59
CA ASN A 134 14.28 -3.40 8.95
C ASN A 134 14.46 -4.19 10.26
N GLU A 135 13.46 -4.19 11.14
CA GLU A 135 13.50 -4.94 12.41
C GLU A 135 13.08 -6.41 12.26
N ILE A 136 12.55 -6.82 11.09
CA ILE A 136 12.11 -8.20 10.86
C ILE A 136 13.32 -9.07 10.48
N ASP A 137 13.56 -10.13 11.23
CA ASP A 137 14.55 -11.15 10.87
C ASP A 137 14.12 -11.90 9.60
N GLU A 138 15.04 -12.18 8.69
CA GLU A 138 14.74 -12.83 7.41
C GLU A 138 14.12 -14.21 7.55
N THR A 139 14.35 -14.91 8.66
CA THR A 139 13.71 -16.19 8.98
C THR A 139 12.21 -16.09 9.19
N HIS A 140 11.68 -14.86 9.29
CA HIS A 140 10.25 -14.58 9.46
C HIS A 140 9.57 -14.07 8.17
N TYR A 141 10.29 -13.94 7.07
CA TYR A 141 9.70 -13.39 5.85
C TYR A 141 8.61 -14.26 5.23
N ASP A 142 8.62 -15.56 5.50
CA ASP A 142 7.59 -16.52 5.10
C ASP A 142 6.38 -16.57 6.05
N LYS A 143 6.39 -15.82 7.16
CA LYS A 143 5.31 -15.80 8.16
C LYS A 143 4.12 -14.98 7.69
N LEU A 144 2.92 -15.53 7.86
CA LEU A 144 1.65 -14.91 7.48
C LEU A 144 1.28 -13.79 8.46
N VAL A 145 1.46 -12.54 8.03
CA VAL A 145 1.43 -11.36 8.90
C VAL A 145 0.36 -10.34 8.55
N PHE A 146 -0.25 -10.41 7.36
CA PHE A 146 -1.29 -9.48 6.94
C PHE A 146 -2.48 -10.21 6.30
N ARG A 147 -3.71 -9.79 6.60
CA ARG A 147 -4.92 -10.31 5.97
C ARG A 147 -5.44 -9.35 4.91
N GLN A 148 -5.20 -9.70 3.65
CA GLN A 148 -5.76 -9.01 2.51
C GLN A 148 -7.20 -9.54 2.24
N PRO A 149 -8.21 -8.68 2.03
CA PRO A 149 -9.63 -9.10 1.95
C PRO A 149 -9.95 -10.15 0.87
N VAL A 150 -9.20 -10.15 -0.23
CA VAL A 150 -9.43 -11.06 -1.37
C VAL A 150 -8.46 -12.24 -1.36
N ALA A 151 -7.16 -11.96 -1.18
CA ALA A 151 -6.12 -12.98 -1.20
C ALA A 151 -6.03 -13.82 0.10
N GLY A 152 -6.64 -13.35 1.20
CA GLY A 152 -6.47 -13.99 2.50
C GLY A 152 -5.15 -13.58 3.18
N MET A 153 -4.50 -14.51 3.87
CA MET A 153 -3.27 -14.20 4.59
C MET A 153 -2.07 -14.10 3.67
N LEU A 154 -1.29 -13.05 3.83
CA LEU A 154 -0.06 -12.76 3.12
C LEU A 154 1.13 -12.76 4.08
N ASN A 155 2.29 -13.19 3.61
CA ASN A 155 3.55 -13.08 4.33
C ASN A 155 4.16 -11.67 4.18
N VAL A 156 5.33 -11.44 4.77
CA VAL A 156 5.99 -10.13 4.73
C VAL A 156 6.27 -9.67 3.30
N LEU A 157 6.88 -10.54 2.48
CA LEU A 157 7.25 -10.24 1.10
C LEU A 157 6.02 -9.96 0.23
N GLN A 158 5.01 -10.82 0.32
CA GLN A 158 3.74 -10.69 -0.41
C GLN A 158 2.98 -9.43 0.00
N THR A 159 3.09 -9.00 1.26
CA THR A 159 2.43 -7.78 1.74
C THR A 159 3.04 -6.54 1.12
N VAL A 160 4.38 -6.44 1.05
CA VAL A 160 5.06 -5.32 0.40
C VAL A 160 4.77 -5.29 -1.11
N GLU A 161 4.80 -6.45 -1.76
CA GLU A 161 4.46 -6.60 -3.18
C GLU A 161 2.99 -6.21 -3.46
N PHE A 162 2.05 -6.62 -2.62
CA PHE A 162 0.65 -6.20 -2.71
C PHE A 162 0.51 -4.67 -2.62
N MET A 163 1.16 -4.01 -1.67
CA MET A 163 1.13 -2.55 -1.54
C MET A 163 1.67 -1.86 -2.80
N HIS A 164 2.76 -2.39 -3.38
CA HIS A 164 3.30 -1.90 -4.65
C HIS A 164 2.26 -1.99 -5.78
N HIS A 165 1.65 -3.15 -6.00
CA HIS A 165 0.63 -3.33 -7.03
C HIS A 165 -0.62 -2.49 -6.79
N HIS A 166 -1.05 -2.35 -5.53
CA HIS A 166 -2.19 -1.52 -5.16
C HIS A 166 -1.94 -0.04 -5.47
N LEU A 167 -0.75 0.46 -5.15
CA LEU A 167 -0.38 1.83 -5.46
C LEU A 167 -0.32 2.08 -6.98
N ARG A 168 0.32 1.18 -7.73
CA ARG A 168 0.38 1.27 -9.19
C ARG A 168 -1.00 1.18 -9.86
N HIS A 169 -1.94 0.45 -9.29
CA HIS A 169 -3.33 0.39 -9.75
C HIS A 169 -4.01 1.77 -9.75
N HIS A 170 -3.65 2.64 -8.81
CA HIS A 170 -4.24 3.97 -8.67
C HIS A 170 -3.56 5.07 -9.50
N ILE A 171 -2.36 4.85 -10.04
CA ILE A 171 -1.67 5.84 -10.91
C ILE A 171 -2.49 6.17 -12.17
N PRO A 172 -2.99 5.20 -12.96
CA PRO A 172 -3.87 5.49 -14.09
C PRO A 172 -5.18 6.21 -13.70
N GLN A 173 -5.68 5.98 -12.47
CA GLN A 173 -6.85 6.69 -11.97
C GLN A 173 -6.57 8.17 -11.79
N LEU A 174 -5.42 8.56 -11.20
CA LEU A 174 -5.02 9.97 -11.10
C LEU A 174 -4.87 10.62 -12.47
N ARG A 175 -4.23 9.93 -13.44
CA ARG A 175 -4.09 10.41 -14.82
C ARG A 175 -5.44 10.71 -15.47
N ARG A 176 -6.41 9.81 -15.29
CA ARG A 176 -7.77 10.00 -15.80
C ARG A 176 -8.48 11.18 -15.11
N ILE A 177 -8.34 11.34 -13.80
CA ILE A 177 -8.91 12.48 -13.08
C ILE A 177 -8.30 13.78 -13.61
N ALA A 178 -6.98 13.86 -13.75
CA ALA A 178 -6.30 15.05 -14.26
C ALA A 178 -6.78 15.45 -15.67
N SER A 179 -7.04 14.47 -16.56
CA SER A 179 -7.54 14.75 -17.91
C SER A 179 -9.01 15.25 -17.94
N ASN A 180 -9.80 15.00 -16.90
CA ASN A 180 -11.22 15.37 -16.85
C ASN A 180 -11.50 16.70 -16.12
N ILE A 181 -10.51 17.26 -15.43
CA ILE A 181 -10.65 18.54 -14.69
C ILE A 181 -9.81 19.68 -15.27
N SER A 182 -9.27 19.47 -16.48
CA SER A 182 -8.47 20.46 -17.23
C SER A 182 -9.33 21.55 -17.84
#